data_972f0850c3bd9dd373e309911ed2da57
#
_entry.id   972f0850c3bd9dd373e309911ed2da57
#
_cell.length_a   1.000
_cell.length_b   1.000
_cell.length_c   1.000
_cell.angle_alpha   90.00
_cell.angle_beta   90.00
_cell.angle_gamma   90.00
#
_symmetry.space_group_name_H-M   'P 1'
#
loop_
_entity.id
_entity.type
_entity.pdbx_description
1 polymer ?
#
loop_
_entity_poly.entity_id
_entity_poly.type
_entity_poly.pdbx_seq_one_letter_code
_entity_poly.pdbx_strand_id
1 'polypeptide(L)'
;NTINAEYLNIMYIPGTGEIAVYMAALLGALIGFLWYNSYPAQVFMGDTGSLTIGGIIGVLAILIHKEILLVLLCGIFVAENLSVILQVAYFKKGKRKGIKQRIFRRMPLHHHYNVEDEKLDKDCTYVFKGPEHPMHEAKVTVRFWIVTIIMAALTLMTLKVR
;
A
#
# COMPACT_ATOMS: atom_id res chain seq x y z
N ASN A 1 11.22 15.32 22.23
CA ASN A 1 11.25 16.46 23.13
C ASN A 1 9.85 16.65 23.74
N THR A 2 9.79 16.79 25.07
CA THR A 2 8.54 16.95 25.84
C THR A 2 7.75 18.15 25.34
N ILE A 3 8.40 19.27 25.05
CA ILE A 3 7.78 20.50 24.56
C ILE A 3 7.02 20.27 23.25
N ASN A 4 7.60 19.52 22.30
CA ASN A 4 6.93 19.22 21.04
C ASN A 4 5.75 18.23 21.23
N ALA A 5 5.87 17.27 22.14
CA ALA A 5 4.80 16.35 22.44
C ALA A 5 3.60 17.07 23.07
N GLU A 6 3.86 18.01 23.98
CA GLU A 6 2.84 18.83 24.61
C GLU A 6 2.17 19.79 23.60
N TYR A 7 2.96 20.46 22.75
CA TYR A 7 2.43 21.35 21.71
C TYR A 7 1.55 20.60 20.68
N LEU A 8 1.94 19.40 20.30
CA LEU A 8 1.20 18.58 19.34
C LEU A 8 0.09 17.73 20.00
N ASN A 9 -0.02 17.79 21.31
CA ASN A 9 -0.96 16.97 22.12
C ASN A 9 -0.83 15.47 21.83
N ILE A 10 0.40 14.98 21.72
CA ILE A 10 0.72 13.56 21.46
C ILE A 10 1.46 12.98 22.66
N MET A 11 1.31 11.66 22.85
CA MET A 11 1.97 10.95 23.93
C MET A 11 3.50 11.04 23.81
N TYR A 12 4.16 11.50 24.87
CA TYR A 12 5.61 11.48 24.94
C TYR A 12 6.11 10.05 25.26
N ILE A 13 6.96 9.51 24.41
CA ILE A 13 7.62 8.21 24.60
C ILE A 13 9.12 8.49 24.83
N PRO A 14 9.68 8.14 26.00
CA PRO A 14 11.11 8.28 26.24
C PRO A 14 11.93 7.46 25.26
N GLY A 15 13.11 7.96 24.84
CA GLY A 15 14.01 7.22 23.95
C GLY A 15 13.66 7.28 22.46
N THR A 16 12.59 7.97 22.05
CA THR A 16 12.20 8.09 20.62
C THR A 16 13.21 8.84 19.75
N GLY A 17 14.22 9.49 20.35
CA GLY A 17 15.27 10.18 19.61
C GLY A 17 16.03 9.23 18.66
N GLU A 18 16.42 8.07 19.15
CA GLU A 18 17.14 7.05 18.35
C GLU A 18 16.26 6.49 17.23
N ILE A 19 14.97 6.30 17.51
CA ILE A 19 14.00 5.87 16.49
C ILE A 19 13.87 6.94 15.39
N ALA A 20 13.88 8.23 15.75
CA ALA A 20 13.83 9.31 14.77
C ALA A 20 15.07 9.35 13.86
N VAL A 21 16.26 9.12 14.40
CA VAL A 21 17.51 9.03 13.62
C VAL A 21 17.44 7.83 12.67
N TYR A 22 17.01 6.68 13.18
CA TYR A 22 16.84 5.47 12.35
C TYR A 22 15.84 5.69 11.21
N MET A 23 14.69 6.31 11.52
CA MET A 23 13.66 6.62 10.51
C MET A 23 14.16 7.61 9.45
N ALA A 24 14.95 8.61 9.86
CA ALA A 24 15.54 9.57 8.91
C ALA A 24 16.52 8.87 7.96
N ALA A 25 17.35 7.97 8.46
CA ALA A 25 18.27 7.19 7.65
C ALA A 25 17.53 6.25 6.68
N LEU A 26 16.49 5.56 7.16
CA LEU A 26 15.63 4.70 6.32
C LEU A 26 14.95 5.51 5.23
N LEU A 27 14.38 6.68 5.57
CA LEU A 27 13.73 7.58 4.61
C LEU A 27 14.71 8.04 3.54
N GLY A 28 15.93 8.44 3.93
CA GLY A 28 16.99 8.81 2.99
C GLY A 28 17.35 7.69 2.02
N ALA A 29 17.47 6.46 2.52
CA ALA A 29 17.75 5.27 1.70
C ALA A 29 16.58 4.98 0.71
N LEU A 30 15.33 5.13 1.16
CA LEU A 30 14.16 4.93 0.30
C LEU A 30 14.03 6.01 -0.78
N ILE A 31 14.36 7.27 -0.47
CA ILE A 31 14.39 8.35 -1.47
C ILE A 31 15.48 8.07 -2.51
N GLY A 32 16.67 7.65 -2.07
CA GLY A 32 17.75 7.25 -2.98
C GLY A 32 17.36 6.08 -3.87
N PHE A 33 16.70 5.06 -3.32
CA PHE A 33 16.16 3.96 -4.10
C PHE A 33 15.11 4.43 -5.11
N LEU A 34 14.18 5.31 -4.69
CA LEU A 34 13.12 5.84 -5.56
C LEU A 34 13.68 6.59 -6.77
N TRP A 35 14.80 7.27 -6.62
CA TRP A 35 15.49 7.97 -7.72
C TRP A 35 15.80 7.04 -8.89
N TYR A 36 16.26 5.81 -8.61
CA TYR A 36 16.58 4.81 -9.63
C TYR A 36 15.40 3.91 -10.01
N ASN A 37 14.40 3.79 -9.15
CA ASN A 37 13.21 2.97 -9.39
C ASN A 37 12.07 3.73 -10.07
N SER A 38 12.13 5.08 -10.12
CA SER A 38 11.13 5.87 -10.86
C SER A 38 11.12 5.52 -12.35
N TYR A 39 9.96 5.65 -12.99
CA TYR A 39 9.80 5.29 -14.40
C TYR A 39 10.66 6.15 -15.32
N PRO A 40 11.43 5.54 -16.28
CA PRO A 40 11.63 4.11 -16.49
C PRO A 40 12.59 3.51 -15.43
N ALA A 41 12.15 2.45 -14.75
CA ALA A 41 12.89 1.88 -13.64
C ALA A 41 14.22 1.24 -14.09
N GLN A 42 15.31 1.62 -13.42
CA GLN A 42 16.66 1.08 -13.64
C GLN A 42 16.99 -0.03 -12.64
N VAL A 43 16.40 0.03 -11.44
CA VAL A 43 16.62 -0.93 -10.35
C VAL A 43 15.27 -1.37 -9.80
N PHE A 44 15.15 -2.67 -9.52
CA PHE A 44 13.95 -3.25 -8.92
C PHE A 44 14.25 -3.78 -7.51
N MET A 45 13.32 -3.56 -6.59
CA MET A 45 13.40 -4.12 -5.26
C MET A 45 12.98 -5.59 -5.30
N GLY A 46 13.88 -6.50 -4.87
CA GLY A 46 13.56 -7.92 -4.71
C GLY A 46 12.76 -8.19 -3.43
N ASP A 47 12.35 -9.45 -3.26
CA ASP A 47 11.59 -9.90 -2.08
C ASP A 47 12.32 -9.63 -0.77
N THR A 48 13.64 -9.78 -0.75
CA THR A 48 14.47 -9.47 0.44
C THR A 48 14.29 -8.02 0.89
N GLY A 49 14.32 -7.06 -0.04
CA GLY A 49 14.14 -5.64 0.29
C GLY A 49 12.71 -5.33 0.74
N SER A 50 11.70 -5.84 0.04
CA SER A 50 10.30 -5.58 0.37
C SER A 50 9.88 -6.18 1.72
N LEU A 51 10.31 -7.42 2.02
CA LEU A 51 10.06 -8.08 3.31
C LEU A 51 10.80 -7.36 4.45
N THR A 52 12.04 -6.92 4.22
CA THR A 52 12.81 -6.14 5.22
C THR A 52 12.09 -4.84 5.58
N ILE A 53 11.64 -4.07 4.58
CA ILE A 53 10.89 -2.82 4.83
C ILE A 53 9.59 -3.11 5.57
N GLY A 54 8.84 -4.14 5.17
CA GLY A 54 7.62 -4.55 5.86
C GLY A 54 7.87 -4.92 7.32
N GLY A 55 8.93 -5.68 7.59
CA GLY A 55 9.36 -6.05 8.95
C GLY A 55 9.73 -4.84 9.80
N ILE A 56 10.51 -3.90 9.25
CA ILE A 56 10.89 -2.65 9.92
C ILE A 56 9.64 -1.84 10.29
N ILE A 57 8.72 -1.64 9.36
CA ILE A 57 7.47 -0.89 9.58
C ILE A 57 6.64 -1.57 10.68
N GLY A 58 6.53 -2.90 10.66
CA GLY A 58 5.79 -3.65 11.67
C GLY A 58 6.38 -3.50 13.07
N VAL A 59 7.71 -3.66 13.21
CA VAL A 59 8.41 -3.47 14.49
C VAL A 59 8.24 -2.04 15.00
N LEU A 60 8.39 -1.04 14.14
CA LEU A 60 8.22 0.37 14.51
C LEU A 60 6.80 0.68 15.00
N ALA A 61 5.77 0.11 14.37
CA ALA A 61 4.39 0.29 14.80
C ALA A 61 4.16 -0.21 16.23
N ILE A 62 4.75 -1.37 16.57
CA ILE A 62 4.69 -1.95 17.92
C ILE A 62 5.45 -1.07 18.92
N LEU A 63 6.67 -0.64 18.57
CA LEU A 63 7.49 0.21 19.44
C LEU A 63 6.83 1.55 19.77
N ILE A 64 6.07 2.11 18.85
CA ILE A 64 5.39 3.40 19.01
C ILE A 64 3.97 3.21 19.59
N HIS A 65 3.49 1.97 19.72
CA HIS A 65 2.12 1.65 20.15
C HIS A 65 1.04 2.33 19.31
N LYS A 66 1.20 2.31 17.97
CA LYS A 66 0.29 2.97 17.01
C LYS A 66 -0.11 2.02 15.87
N GLU A 67 -0.37 0.76 16.20
CA GLU A 67 -0.67 -0.29 15.21
C GLU A 67 -1.92 0.04 14.38
N ILE A 68 -2.96 0.59 15.02
CA ILE A 68 -4.21 0.95 14.31
C ILE A 68 -3.97 2.09 13.30
N LEU A 69 -3.14 3.07 13.66
CA LEU A 69 -2.79 4.17 12.76
C LEU A 69 -1.96 3.67 11.57
N LEU A 70 -1.14 2.64 11.78
CA LEU A 70 -0.40 2.01 10.68
C LEU A 70 -1.34 1.41 9.63
N VAL A 71 -2.42 0.74 10.04
CA VAL A 71 -3.41 0.18 9.12
C VAL A 71 -4.02 1.27 8.24
N LEU A 72 -4.32 2.43 8.84
CA LEU A 72 -4.84 3.59 8.10
C LEU A 72 -3.78 4.16 7.14
N LEU A 73 -2.55 4.36 7.63
CA LEU A 73 -1.44 4.88 6.85
C LEU A 73 -1.09 3.97 5.65
N CYS A 74 -1.10 2.65 5.90
CA CYS A 74 -0.83 1.62 4.90
C CYS A 74 -2.10 1.17 4.13
N GLY A 75 -3.16 1.96 4.12
CA GLY A 75 -4.47 1.60 3.57
C GLY A 75 -4.43 1.08 2.13
N ILE A 76 -3.55 1.61 1.27
CA ILE A 76 -3.34 1.11 -0.10
C ILE A 76 -2.82 -0.34 -0.08
N PHE A 77 -1.83 -0.65 0.74
CA PHE A 77 -1.29 -2.02 0.83
C PHE A 77 -2.32 -2.99 1.40
N VAL A 78 -3.13 -2.53 2.36
CA VAL A 78 -4.25 -3.31 2.90
C VAL A 78 -5.29 -3.57 1.81
N ALA A 79 -5.66 -2.57 1.01
CA ALA A 79 -6.60 -2.71 -0.09
C ALA A 79 -6.08 -3.68 -1.17
N GLU A 80 -4.79 -3.61 -1.52
CA GLU A 80 -4.15 -4.54 -2.46
C GLU A 80 -4.23 -5.99 -1.97
N ASN A 81 -3.84 -6.26 -0.72
CA ASN A 81 -3.89 -7.60 -0.14
C ASN A 81 -5.33 -8.10 -0.01
N LEU A 82 -6.25 -7.25 0.47
CA LEU A 82 -7.66 -7.60 0.62
C LEU A 82 -8.29 -7.94 -0.74
N SER A 83 -7.95 -7.20 -1.78
CA SER A 83 -8.42 -7.46 -3.14
C SER A 83 -8.04 -8.87 -3.62
N VAL A 84 -6.80 -9.32 -3.33
CA VAL A 84 -6.36 -10.68 -3.67
C VAL A 84 -7.14 -11.74 -2.90
N ILE A 85 -7.31 -11.55 -1.58
CA ILE A 85 -8.07 -12.49 -0.73
C ILE A 85 -9.51 -12.62 -1.23
N LEU A 86 -10.17 -11.49 -1.48
CA LEU A 86 -11.55 -11.46 -1.98
C LEU A 86 -11.68 -12.15 -3.34
N GLN A 87 -10.76 -11.87 -4.26
CA GLN A 87 -10.74 -12.50 -5.58
C GLN A 87 -10.61 -14.02 -5.48
N VAL A 88 -9.64 -14.51 -4.70
CA VAL A 88 -9.40 -15.95 -4.54
C VAL A 88 -10.60 -16.64 -3.89
N ALA A 89 -11.19 -16.03 -2.85
CA ALA A 89 -12.37 -16.56 -2.18
C ALA A 89 -13.57 -16.63 -3.14
N TYR A 90 -13.79 -15.56 -3.91
CA TYR A 90 -14.89 -15.47 -4.86
C TYR A 90 -14.73 -16.47 -6.02
N PHE A 91 -13.52 -16.57 -6.58
CA PHE A 91 -13.20 -17.51 -7.64
C PHE A 91 -13.40 -18.98 -7.18
N LYS A 92 -12.94 -19.34 -5.97
CA LYS A 92 -13.16 -20.68 -5.40
C LYS A 92 -14.65 -20.99 -5.23
N LYS A 93 -15.44 -19.99 -4.79
CA LYS A 93 -16.90 -20.15 -4.64
C LYS A 93 -17.59 -20.36 -5.99
N GLY A 94 -17.20 -19.58 -7.02
CA GLY A 94 -17.70 -19.71 -8.38
C GLY A 94 -17.36 -21.08 -8.99
N LYS A 95 -16.12 -21.54 -8.84
CA LYS A 95 -15.66 -22.84 -9.33
C LYS A 95 -16.46 -24.01 -8.74
N ARG A 96 -16.85 -23.92 -7.46
CA ARG A 96 -17.73 -24.94 -6.83
C ARG A 96 -19.13 -24.99 -7.45
N LYS A 97 -19.58 -23.88 -8.06
CA LYS A 97 -20.88 -23.78 -8.76
C LYS A 97 -20.79 -24.02 -10.27
N GLY A 98 -19.61 -24.39 -10.78
CA GLY A 98 -19.37 -24.61 -12.21
C GLY A 98 -19.29 -23.31 -13.03
N ILE A 99 -19.22 -22.15 -12.40
CA ILE A 99 -19.21 -20.83 -13.07
C ILE A 99 -17.83 -20.19 -12.84
N LYS A 100 -17.18 -19.75 -13.93
CA LYS A 100 -15.95 -18.98 -13.86
C LYS A 100 -16.27 -17.51 -13.63
N GLN A 101 -16.28 -17.08 -12.38
CA GLN A 101 -16.54 -15.68 -12.00
C GLN A 101 -15.33 -15.07 -11.31
N ARG A 102 -15.01 -13.82 -11.68
CA ARG A 102 -13.94 -13.03 -11.05
C ARG A 102 -14.48 -11.65 -10.68
N ILE A 103 -14.01 -11.09 -9.55
CA ILE A 103 -14.37 -9.74 -9.13
C ILE A 103 -13.65 -8.73 -10.03
N PHE A 104 -12.33 -8.84 -10.12
CA PHE A 104 -11.45 -7.95 -10.88
C PHE A 104 -10.89 -8.66 -12.12
N ARG A 105 -10.50 -7.87 -13.14
CA ARG A 105 -9.90 -8.38 -14.39
C ARG A 105 -8.60 -9.13 -14.13
N ARG A 106 -7.71 -8.53 -13.34
CA ARG A 106 -6.42 -9.10 -12.93
C ARG A 106 -6.07 -8.64 -11.53
N MET A 107 -5.23 -9.37 -10.84
CA MET A 107 -4.78 -9.11 -9.46
C MET A 107 -3.26 -9.00 -9.41
N PRO A 108 -2.71 -8.22 -8.49
CA PRO A 108 -3.33 -7.29 -7.51
C PRO A 108 -4.06 -6.10 -8.16
N LEU A 109 -4.69 -5.21 -7.34
CA LEU A 109 -5.60 -4.15 -7.80
C LEU A 109 -4.98 -3.22 -8.86
N HIS A 110 -3.69 -2.89 -8.75
CA HIS A 110 -3.00 -2.06 -9.75
C HIS A 110 -3.01 -2.70 -11.15
N HIS A 111 -2.95 -4.02 -11.27
CA HIS A 111 -3.06 -4.71 -12.55
C HIS A 111 -4.47 -4.68 -13.15
N HIS A 112 -5.51 -4.45 -12.33
CA HIS A 112 -6.87 -4.30 -12.82
C HIS A 112 -7.01 -3.12 -13.80
N TYR A 113 -6.23 -2.06 -13.60
CA TYR A 113 -6.27 -0.85 -14.40
C TYR A 113 -5.38 -0.87 -15.64
N ASN A 114 -4.41 -1.79 -15.69
CA ASN A 114 -3.35 -1.82 -16.68
C ASN A 114 -3.51 -2.99 -17.68
N VAL A 115 -4.49 -3.84 -17.49
CA VAL A 115 -4.71 -5.03 -18.34
C VAL A 115 -5.42 -4.68 -19.65
N GLU A 116 -4.86 -5.14 -20.77
CA GLU A 116 -5.47 -5.13 -22.11
C GLU A 116 -6.60 -6.17 -22.19
N ASP A 117 -7.68 -5.83 -22.89
CA ASP A 117 -8.83 -6.73 -23.02
C ASP A 117 -8.50 -8.04 -23.75
N GLU A 118 -7.53 -8.01 -24.66
CA GLU A 118 -7.06 -9.21 -25.37
C GLU A 118 -6.44 -10.27 -24.46
N LYS A 119 -5.89 -9.85 -23.32
CA LYS A 119 -5.26 -10.74 -22.31
C LYS A 119 -6.25 -11.28 -21.27
N LEU A 120 -7.54 -10.94 -21.41
CA LEU A 120 -8.58 -11.39 -20.51
C LEU A 120 -9.12 -12.77 -20.91
N ASP A 121 -9.48 -13.57 -19.90
CA ASP A 121 -10.16 -14.85 -20.10
C ASP A 121 -11.62 -14.60 -20.55
N LYS A 122 -11.92 -14.88 -21.82
CA LYS A 122 -13.23 -14.64 -22.44
C LYS A 122 -14.35 -15.48 -21.81
N ASP A 123 -14.00 -16.59 -21.18
CA ASP A 123 -14.94 -17.50 -20.51
C ASP A 123 -15.31 -17.05 -19.09
N CYS A 124 -14.69 -15.99 -18.60
CA CYS A 124 -14.91 -15.48 -17.25
C CYS A 124 -15.86 -14.28 -17.22
N THR A 125 -16.81 -14.28 -16.28
CA THR A 125 -17.62 -13.11 -15.99
C THR A 125 -16.92 -12.25 -14.93
N TYR A 126 -16.72 -10.97 -15.26
CA TYR A 126 -16.09 -9.99 -14.37
C TYR A 126 -17.15 -9.11 -13.71
N VAL A 127 -17.11 -8.96 -12.37
CA VAL A 127 -18.06 -8.11 -11.63
C VAL A 127 -17.73 -6.63 -11.84
N PHE A 128 -16.44 -6.26 -11.71
CA PHE A 128 -15.99 -4.92 -11.99
C PHE A 128 -15.41 -4.84 -13.41
N LYS A 129 -16.06 -4.02 -14.24
CA LYS A 129 -15.52 -3.65 -15.55
C LYS A 129 -14.40 -2.63 -15.31
N GLY A 130 -13.21 -2.91 -15.81
CA GLY A 130 -12.09 -1.96 -15.79
C GLY A 130 -12.29 -0.81 -16.77
N PRO A 131 -11.32 0.11 -16.89
CA PRO A 131 -11.34 1.16 -17.88
C PRO A 131 -11.37 0.57 -19.30
N GLU A 132 -11.99 1.29 -20.24
CA GLU A 132 -12.08 0.88 -21.66
C GLU A 132 -10.68 0.79 -22.30
N HIS A 133 -9.75 1.64 -21.88
CA HIS A 133 -8.36 1.61 -22.32
C HIS A 133 -7.43 1.32 -21.16
N PRO A 134 -6.41 0.45 -21.34
CA PRO A 134 -5.43 0.15 -20.30
C PRO A 134 -4.66 1.42 -19.93
N MET A 135 -4.55 1.67 -18.61
CA MET A 135 -3.79 2.81 -18.12
C MET A 135 -2.30 2.46 -18.07
N HIS A 136 -1.46 3.41 -18.46
CA HIS A 136 0.00 3.27 -18.32
C HIS A 136 0.38 3.10 -16.85
N GLU A 137 1.36 2.25 -16.55
CA GLU A 137 1.80 1.91 -15.19
C GLU A 137 2.16 3.14 -14.36
N ALA A 138 2.88 4.10 -14.94
CA ALA A 138 3.23 5.34 -14.27
C ALA A 138 1.99 6.13 -13.81
N LYS A 139 0.90 6.13 -14.58
CA LYS A 139 -0.35 6.81 -14.22
C LYS A 139 -1.05 6.12 -13.05
N VAL A 140 -1.03 4.81 -12.99
CA VAL A 140 -1.57 4.03 -11.86
C VAL A 140 -0.76 4.32 -10.60
N THR A 141 0.58 4.30 -10.69
CA THR A 141 1.49 4.61 -9.59
C THR A 141 1.25 6.00 -9.01
N VAL A 142 1.14 7.03 -9.86
CA VAL A 142 0.87 8.41 -9.40
C VAL A 142 -0.48 8.50 -8.69
N ARG A 143 -1.52 7.83 -9.17
CA ARG A 143 -2.83 7.79 -8.50
C ARG A 143 -2.74 7.14 -7.12
N PHE A 144 -1.99 6.05 -6.99
CA PHE A 144 -1.77 5.39 -5.70
C PHE A 144 -0.98 6.28 -4.74
N TRP A 145 -0.01 7.06 -5.23
CA TRP A 145 0.68 8.04 -4.40
C TRP A 145 -0.26 9.12 -3.88
N ILE A 146 -1.15 9.65 -4.73
CA ILE A 146 -2.15 10.65 -4.31
C ILE A 146 -3.02 10.09 -3.18
N VAL A 147 -3.53 8.86 -3.34
CA VAL A 147 -4.34 8.21 -2.29
C VAL A 147 -3.53 7.99 -1.02
N THR A 148 -2.27 7.55 -1.12
CA THR A 148 -1.38 7.37 0.04
C THR A 148 -1.14 8.69 0.78
N ILE A 149 -0.92 9.79 0.06
CA ILE A 149 -0.76 11.13 0.66
C ILE A 149 -2.03 11.57 1.40
N ILE A 150 -3.21 11.33 0.80
CA ILE A 150 -4.50 11.61 1.46
C ILE A 150 -4.65 10.78 2.74
N MET A 151 -4.33 9.48 2.70
CA MET A 151 -4.39 8.60 3.87
C MET A 151 -3.39 9.04 4.95
N ALA A 152 -2.19 9.48 4.57
CA ALA A 152 -1.22 10.04 5.49
C ALA A 152 -1.72 11.34 6.16
N ALA A 153 -2.33 12.25 5.40
CA ALA A 153 -2.93 13.47 5.94
C ALA A 153 -4.08 13.15 6.92
N LEU A 154 -4.96 12.21 6.59
CA LEU A 154 -6.02 11.74 7.48
C LEU A 154 -5.44 11.11 8.76
N THR A 155 -4.37 10.31 8.66
CA THR A 155 -3.69 9.73 9.82
C THR A 155 -3.13 10.81 10.74
N LEU A 156 -2.51 11.86 10.19
CA LEU A 156 -2.02 13.00 10.97
C LEU A 156 -3.15 13.78 11.64
N MET A 157 -4.29 13.94 10.96
CA MET A 157 -5.48 14.57 11.56
C MET A 157 -6.02 13.76 12.74
N THR A 158 -6.09 12.44 12.62
CA THR A 158 -6.56 11.58 13.72
C THR A 158 -5.63 11.59 14.93
N LEU A 159 -4.33 11.81 14.74
CA LEU A 159 -3.39 12.00 15.84
C LEU A 159 -3.67 13.27 16.64
N LYS A 160 -4.16 14.34 16.00
CA LYS A 160 -4.40 15.64 16.64
C LYS A 160 -5.77 15.73 17.34
N VAL A 161 -6.74 14.92 16.91
CA VAL A 161 -8.12 14.97 17.45
C VAL A 161 -8.23 14.25 18.80
N ARG A 162 -7.21 13.54 19.22
CA ARG A 162 -7.13 12.84 20.49
C ARG A 162 -6.32 13.67 21.50
#